data_4ee64fed1367dfc229e16777a6ef00b1
#
_entry.id   4ee64fed1367dfc229e16777a6ef00b1
#
_cell.length_a   1.000
_cell.length_b   1.000
_cell.length_c   1.000
_cell.angle_alpha   90.00
_cell.angle_beta   90.00
_cell.angle_gamma   90.00
#
_symmetry.space_group_name_H-M   'P 1'
#
loop_
_entity.id
_entity.type
_entity.pdbx_description
1 polymer ?
#
loop_
_entity_poly.entity_id
_entity_poly.type
_entity_poly.pdbx_seq_one_letter_code
_entity_poly.pdbx_strand_id
1 'polypeptide(L)'
;MDYWIRYPVGDLRGHTYYDARWMSKISFRESNSSVDREKWQIPEMDITMWLGKQHSFCVLIPVINEGKRITNLLQRMKLLQVSELADIIIIDGGSTDGSLELESLNEFNIRGLLVKKGFGKLSAQLRCGYAFALDHGYTGIVTIDGNNKDDPEAIRRFIKKLEEGFDFIQGSRFIHGGKGENTPILREFSIRFIHAPCLSFASGFKWTDSTQGFRAYSRKMLIDPKIAL
;
A
#
# COMPACT_ATOMS: atom_id res chain seq x y z
N MET A 1 -18.05 1.14 2.75
CA MET A 1 -17.79 1.32 1.32
C MET A 1 -16.70 0.39 0.92
N ASP A 2 -16.99 -0.59 0.08
CA ASP A 2 -16.06 -1.68 -0.16
C ASP A 2 -15.31 -1.46 -1.46
N TYR A 3 -14.02 -1.17 -1.34
CA TYR A 3 -13.11 -0.93 -2.45
C TYR A 3 -12.28 -2.18 -2.69
N TRP A 4 -12.82 -3.18 -3.40
CA TRP A 4 -12.09 -4.42 -3.60
C TRP A 4 -11.88 -4.72 -5.07
N ILE A 5 -10.67 -5.05 -5.43
CA ILE A 5 -10.38 -5.80 -6.64
C ILE A 5 -9.76 -7.11 -6.21
N ARG A 6 -10.40 -8.18 -6.55
CA ARG A 6 -9.89 -9.53 -6.43
C ARG A 6 -9.27 -9.93 -7.76
N TYR A 7 -8.06 -10.45 -7.77
CA TYR A 7 -7.40 -10.97 -8.97
C TYR A 7 -7.86 -12.40 -9.27
N PRO A 8 -8.22 -12.74 -10.54
CA PRO A 8 -8.75 -14.06 -10.86
C PRO A 8 -7.66 -15.10 -11.07
N VAL A 9 -7.96 -16.30 -10.60
CA VAL A 9 -7.44 -17.51 -11.24
C VAL A 9 -8.55 -18.02 -12.17
N GLY A 10 -8.24 -18.14 -13.46
CA GLY A 10 -9.21 -18.61 -14.42
C GLY A 10 -9.57 -20.07 -14.19
N ASP A 11 -10.84 -20.33 -13.88
CA ASP A 11 -11.51 -21.58 -14.21
C ASP A 11 -12.39 -21.32 -15.43
N LEU A 12 -12.23 -22.16 -16.46
CA LEU A 12 -12.94 -22.10 -17.72
C LEU A 12 -14.46 -22.39 -17.62
N ARG A 13 -15.05 -22.37 -16.42
CA ARG A 13 -16.46 -22.68 -16.15
C ARG A 13 -17.29 -21.54 -15.59
N GLY A 14 -16.90 -20.29 -15.85
CA GLY A 14 -17.83 -19.16 -15.76
C GLY A 14 -18.18 -18.66 -14.35
N HIS A 15 -17.47 -19.06 -13.31
CA HIS A 15 -17.64 -18.51 -11.97
C HIS A 15 -16.50 -17.55 -11.65
N THR A 16 -16.80 -16.27 -11.62
CA THR A 16 -15.85 -15.17 -11.32
C THR A 16 -15.48 -15.15 -9.84
N TYR A 17 -14.67 -16.10 -9.40
CA TYR A 17 -13.89 -15.98 -8.18
C TYR A 17 -12.46 -15.63 -8.54
N TYR A 18 -11.99 -14.51 -8.05
CA TYR A 18 -10.68 -13.95 -8.37
C TYR A 18 -9.72 -14.24 -7.21
N ASP A 19 -8.97 -15.32 -7.33
CA ASP A 19 -8.03 -15.80 -6.32
C ASP A 19 -6.61 -15.78 -6.90
N ALA A 20 -5.71 -14.99 -6.31
CA ALA A 20 -4.30 -14.95 -6.70
C ALA A 20 -3.52 -16.24 -6.34
N ARG A 21 -4.18 -17.31 -5.94
CA ARG A 21 -3.58 -18.61 -5.66
C ARG A 21 -2.90 -19.29 -6.85
N TRP A 22 -3.05 -18.78 -8.07
CA TRP A 22 -2.27 -19.33 -9.21
C TRP A 22 -0.75 -19.13 -9.04
N MET A 23 -0.32 -18.14 -8.26
CA MET A 23 1.09 -18.00 -7.87
C MET A 23 1.56 -19.10 -6.90
N SER A 24 0.66 -19.79 -6.20
CA SER A 24 1.00 -20.87 -5.27
C SER A 24 1.51 -22.17 -5.92
N LYS A 25 1.37 -22.31 -7.25
CA LYS A 25 1.96 -23.44 -8.00
C LYS A 25 3.44 -23.26 -8.34
N ILE A 26 4.01 -22.09 -8.05
CA ILE A 26 5.46 -21.91 -8.10
C ILE A 26 5.97 -22.32 -6.72
N SER A 27 6.70 -23.43 -6.63
CA SER A 27 7.32 -23.87 -5.38
C SER A 27 8.26 -22.78 -4.87
N PHE A 28 7.81 -22.02 -3.90
CA PHE A 28 8.68 -21.10 -3.18
C PHE A 28 9.59 -21.92 -2.28
N ARG A 29 10.87 -22.01 -2.62
CA ARG A 29 11.87 -22.21 -1.59
C ARG A 29 11.80 -20.98 -0.69
N GLU A 30 11.53 -21.17 0.60
CA GLU A 30 11.76 -20.16 1.63
C GLU A 30 13.25 -19.80 1.58
N SER A 31 13.59 -18.85 0.75
CA SER A 31 14.88 -18.19 0.85
C SER A 31 14.70 -17.10 1.91
N ASN A 32 15.54 -17.12 2.94
CA ASN A 32 15.82 -15.97 3.80
C ASN A 32 16.50 -14.87 2.97
N SER A 33 15.86 -14.45 1.88
CA SER A 33 16.43 -13.45 0.99
C SER A 33 16.24 -12.09 1.64
N SER A 34 17.34 -11.55 2.14
CA SER A 34 17.47 -10.12 2.37
C SER A 34 17.07 -9.37 1.10
N VAL A 35 16.38 -8.23 1.27
CA VAL A 35 15.98 -7.38 0.15
C VAL A 35 17.23 -6.99 -0.64
N ASP A 36 17.25 -7.26 -1.95
CA ASP A 36 18.30 -6.82 -2.84
C ASP A 36 18.16 -5.32 -3.08
N ARG A 37 18.86 -4.54 -2.25
CA ARG A 37 18.75 -3.07 -2.22
C ARG A 37 19.25 -2.43 -3.51
N GLU A 38 20.26 -3.01 -4.16
CA GLU A 38 20.82 -2.49 -5.40
C GLU A 38 19.84 -2.72 -6.55
N LYS A 39 19.32 -3.94 -6.70
CA LYS A 39 18.33 -4.30 -7.71
C LYS A 39 17.06 -3.46 -7.60
N TRP A 40 16.62 -3.20 -6.38
CA TRP A 40 15.42 -2.40 -6.12
C TRP A 40 15.68 -0.90 -6.20
N GLN A 41 16.94 -0.47 -6.36
CA GLN A 41 17.31 0.95 -6.35
C GLN A 41 16.73 1.69 -5.14
N ILE A 42 16.88 1.09 -3.96
CA ILE A 42 16.35 1.67 -2.72
C ILE A 42 17.18 2.89 -2.36
N PRO A 43 16.58 4.07 -2.23
CA PRO A 43 17.30 5.25 -1.80
C PRO A 43 17.80 5.11 -0.36
N GLU A 44 18.82 5.87 -0.01
CA GLU A 44 19.20 6.06 1.38
C GLU A 44 18.04 6.66 2.16
N MET A 45 17.92 6.28 3.42
CA MET A 45 16.91 6.78 4.34
C MET A 45 17.47 6.87 5.75
N ASP A 46 17.03 7.90 6.47
CA ASP A 46 17.25 8.01 7.92
C ASP A 46 16.06 7.42 8.64
N ILE A 47 16.32 6.71 9.72
CA ILE A 47 15.29 6.25 10.64
C ILE A 47 15.24 7.28 11.79
N THR A 48 14.31 8.24 11.66
CA THR A 48 14.17 9.31 12.65
C THR A 48 13.50 8.81 13.93
N MET A 49 12.56 7.88 13.79
CA MET A 49 11.89 7.22 14.91
C MET A 49 11.59 5.76 14.56
N TRP A 50 11.86 4.86 15.49
CA TRP A 50 11.45 3.46 15.40
C TRP A 50 11.23 2.88 16.80
N LEU A 51 9.98 2.51 17.10
CA LEU A 51 9.57 1.97 18.39
C LEU A 51 9.51 0.42 18.41
N GLY A 52 10.10 -0.20 17.39
CA GLY A 52 10.06 -1.66 17.22
C GLY A 52 8.76 -2.18 16.61
N LYS A 53 8.81 -3.37 16.04
CA LYS A 53 7.65 -4.06 15.46
C LYS A 53 6.74 -4.60 16.57
N GLN A 54 5.43 -4.38 16.43
CA GLN A 54 4.42 -4.88 17.36
C GLN A 54 3.45 -5.86 16.67
N HIS A 55 3.09 -5.59 15.41
CA HIS A 55 2.10 -6.36 14.65
C HIS A 55 2.74 -7.12 13.49
N SER A 56 2.02 -8.11 12.94
CA SER A 56 2.44 -8.83 11.73
C SER A 56 2.30 -7.99 10.46
N PHE A 57 1.42 -6.98 10.48
CA PHE A 57 1.14 -6.09 9.38
C PHE A 57 1.60 -4.66 9.69
N CYS A 58 1.91 -3.90 8.65
CA CYS A 58 2.13 -2.46 8.78
C CYS A 58 1.35 -1.66 7.74
N VAL A 59 1.09 -0.40 8.08
CA VAL A 59 0.54 0.62 7.19
C VAL A 59 1.63 1.60 6.86
N LEU A 60 1.99 1.72 5.59
CA LEU A 60 2.96 2.67 5.06
C LEU A 60 2.26 3.91 4.53
N ILE A 61 2.65 5.07 5.00
CA ILE A 61 2.08 6.37 4.62
C ILE A 61 3.19 7.24 4.01
N PRO A 62 3.29 7.31 2.67
CA PRO A 62 4.20 8.27 2.05
C PRO A 62 3.65 9.69 2.23
N VAL A 63 4.51 10.60 2.69
CA VAL A 63 4.17 11.99 2.98
C VAL A 63 5.20 12.93 2.38
N ILE A 64 4.76 14.05 1.82
CA ILE A 64 5.59 15.20 1.49
C ILE A 64 4.73 16.47 1.51
N ASN A 65 4.97 17.34 2.49
CA ASN A 65 4.29 18.63 2.64
C ASN A 65 2.75 18.50 2.59
N GLU A 66 2.19 17.56 3.33
CA GLU A 66 0.74 17.31 3.37
C GLU A 66 -0.01 18.22 4.38
N GLY A 67 0.70 18.90 5.27
CA GLY A 67 0.12 19.84 6.24
C GLY A 67 -0.99 19.20 7.06
N LYS A 68 -2.13 19.87 7.17
CA LYS A 68 -3.30 19.37 7.93
C LYS A 68 -3.90 18.08 7.37
N ARG A 69 -3.60 17.72 6.13
CA ARG A 69 -4.16 16.49 5.52
C ARG A 69 -3.65 15.25 6.22
N ILE A 70 -2.34 15.18 6.48
CA ILE A 70 -1.78 14.03 7.20
C ILE A 70 -2.30 13.98 8.64
N THR A 71 -2.36 15.10 9.35
CA THR A 71 -2.92 15.15 10.71
C THR A 71 -4.36 14.66 10.76
N ASN A 72 -5.20 15.07 9.80
CA ASN A 72 -6.59 14.62 9.70
C ASN A 72 -6.68 13.11 9.41
N LEU A 73 -5.81 12.57 8.54
CA LEU A 73 -5.74 11.13 8.27
C LEU A 73 -5.39 10.37 9.55
N LEU A 74 -4.33 10.80 10.26
CA LEU A 74 -3.89 10.15 11.50
C LEU A 74 -4.95 10.22 12.59
N GLN A 75 -5.67 11.33 12.71
CA GLN A 75 -6.81 11.45 13.63
C GLN A 75 -7.93 10.44 13.32
N ARG A 76 -8.27 10.27 12.03
CA ARG A 76 -9.25 9.24 11.60
C ARG A 76 -8.74 7.83 11.90
N MET A 77 -7.48 7.55 11.63
CA MET A 77 -6.86 6.24 11.94
C MET A 77 -6.86 5.95 13.44
N LYS A 78 -6.61 6.96 14.28
CA LYS A 78 -6.69 6.85 15.74
C LYS A 78 -8.10 6.51 16.20
N LEU A 79 -9.13 7.21 15.69
CA LEU A 79 -10.53 6.94 16.00
C LEU A 79 -10.97 5.52 15.58
N LEU A 80 -10.40 5.01 14.49
CA LEU A 80 -10.65 3.67 13.97
C LEU A 80 -9.76 2.58 14.62
N GLN A 81 -8.91 2.97 15.57
CA GLN A 81 -7.99 2.08 16.28
C GLN A 81 -7.11 1.26 15.33
N VAL A 82 -6.61 1.89 14.25
CA VAL A 82 -5.76 1.20 13.26
C VAL A 82 -4.47 0.70 13.88
N SER A 83 -3.91 1.41 14.87
CA SER A 83 -2.69 1.03 15.59
C SER A 83 -2.84 -0.27 16.41
N GLU A 84 -4.05 -0.75 16.65
CA GLU A 84 -4.29 -2.05 17.29
C GLU A 84 -4.26 -3.23 16.30
N LEU A 85 -4.22 -2.94 15.01
CA LEU A 85 -4.25 -3.93 13.93
C LEU A 85 -2.93 -4.03 13.18
N ALA A 86 -2.22 -2.90 13.06
CA ALA A 86 -1.01 -2.78 12.26
C ALA A 86 -0.12 -1.65 12.78
N ASP A 87 1.18 -1.80 12.59
CA ASP A 87 2.16 -0.76 12.89
C ASP A 87 2.08 0.35 11.84
N ILE A 88 1.88 1.60 12.27
CA ILE A 88 1.80 2.75 11.38
C ILE A 88 3.20 3.32 11.19
N ILE A 89 3.65 3.39 9.93
CA ILE A 89 4.99 3.85 9.55
C ILE A 89 4.84 4.95 8.49
N ILE A 90 5.37 6.12 8.79
CA ILE A 90 5.41 7.25 7.87
C ILE A 90 6.73 7.23 7.10
N ILE A 91 6.66 7.42 5.78
CA ILE A 91 7.84 7.59 4.92
C ILE A 91 7.82 9.04 4.40
N ASP A 92 8.60 9.89 5.03
CA ASP A 92 8.74 11.28 4.65
C ASP A 92 9.63 11.46 3.42
N GLY A 93 9.15 12.20 2.44
CA GLY A 93 9.89 12.58 1.24
C GLY A 93 10.78 13.81 1.41
N GLY A 94 10.94 14.30 2.64
CA GLY A 94 11.65 15.54 2.98
C GLY A 94 10.69 16.72 3.17
N SER A 95 9.67 16.55 4.01
CA SER A 95 8.71 17.61 4.35
C SER A 95 9.39 18.76 5.10
N THR A 96 8.94 19.97 4.82
CA THR A 96 9.43 21.21 5.40
C THR A 96 8.32 22.07 6.02
N ASP A 97 7.10 21.53 6.04
CA ASP A 97 5.89 22.23 6.50
C ASP A 97 5.56 22.05 7.99
N GLY A 98 6.43 21.37 8.74
CA GLY A 98 6.25 21.10 10.18
C GLY A 98 5.18 20.05 10.51
N SER A 99 4.54 19.43 9.51
CA SER A 99 3.44 18.47 9.73
C SER A 99 3.86 17.13 10.36
N LEU A 100 5.15 16.84 10.39
CA LEU A 100 5.72 15.57 10.87
C LEU A 100 6.64 15.77 12.11
N GLU A 101 6.39 16.78 12.90
CA GLU A 101 7.11 16.99 14.16
C GLU A 101 6.82 15.84 15.14
N LEU A 102 7.87 15.29 15.77
CA LEU A 102 7.77 14.09 16.61
C LEU A 102 6.78 14.25 17.78
N GLU A 103 6.70 15.44 18.37
CA GLU A 103 5.75 15.72 19.44
C GLU A 103 4.30 15.53 18.98
N SER A 104 3.97 16.02 17.78
CA SER A 104 2.64 15.87 17.19
C SER A 104 2.34 14.42 16.80
N LEU A 105 3.35 13.66 16.40
CA LEU A 105 3.17 12.26 15.98
C LEU A 105 2.94 11.29 17.16
N ASN A 106 3.45 11.61 18.35
CA ASN A 106 3.30 10.78 19.55
C ASN A 106 1.83 10.53 19.92
N GLU A 107 0.94 11.47 19.62
CA GLU A 107 -0.49 11.34 19.89
C GLU A 107 -1.20 10.30 19.04
N PHE A 108 -0.61 9.87 17.93
CA PHE A 108 -1.25 9.02 16.92
C PHE A 108 -0.76 7.56 16.92
N ASN A 109 0.02 7.15 17.94
CA ASN A 109 0.57 5.79 18.02
C ASN A 109 1.38 5.38 16.77
N ILE A 110 2.15 6.33 16.21
CA ILE A 110 3.03 6.04 15.08
C ILE A 110 4.22 5.20 15.58
N ARG A 111 4.53 4.10 14.89
CA ARG A 111 5.63 3.20 15.25
C ARG A 111 6.95 3.58 14.58
N GLY A 112 6.91 4.20 13.42
CA GLY A 112 8.11 4.58 12.68
C GLY A 112 7.95 5.83 11.84
N LEU A 113 9.02 6.63 11.79
CA LEU A 113 9.21 7.75 10.88
C LEU A 113 10.54 7.55 10.14
N LEU A 114 10.45 7.34 8.85
CA LEU A 114 11.57 7.19 7.93
C LEU A 114 11.66 8.44 7.06
N VAL A 115 12.85 8.99 6.88
CA VAL A 115 13.09 10.13 5.99
C VAL A 115 13.91 9.67 4.81
N LYS A 116 13.29 9.64 3.62
CA LYS A 116 13.98 9.31 2.37
C LYS A 116 14.98 10.40 2.00
N LYS A 117 16.19 10.01 1.64
CA LYS A 117 17.24 10.91 1.13
C LYS A 117 17.33 10.84 -0.41
N GLY A 118 17.96 11.86 -0.97
CA GLY A 118 18.28 11.89 -2.40
C GLY A 118 17.07 11.99 -3.33
N PHE A 119 17.31 11.66 -4.60
CA PHE A 119 16.34 11.85 -5.67
C PHE A 119 15.18 10.85 -5.64
N GLY A 120 14.14 11.18 -6.39
CA GLY A 120 12.92 10.37 -6.54
C GLY A 120 11.78 10.86 -5.65
N LYS A 121 10.57 10.59 -6.11
CA LYS A 121 9.32 10.99 -5.44
C LYS A 121 8.64 9.77 -4.81
N LEU A 122 7.33 9.67 -4.93
CA LEU A 122 6.48 8.65 -4.31
C LEU A 122 7.02 7.22 -4.46
N SER A 123 7.41 6.80 -5.68
CA SER A 123 7.93 5.44 -5.89
C SER A 123 9.21 5.17 -5.10
N ALA A 124 10.08 6.17 -4.94
CA ALA A 124 11.29 6.07 -4.13
C ALA A 124 10.97 5.96 -2.63
N GLN A 125 9.99 6.74 -2.13
CA GLN A 125 9.50 6.61 -0.75
C GLN A 125 8.94 5.22 -0.50
N LEU A 126 8.09 4.71 -1.40
CA LEU A 126 7.49 3.38 -1.26
C LEU A 126 8.55 2.27 -1.25
N ARG A 127 9.60 2.34 -2.09
CA ARG A 127 10.70 1.37 -2.05
C ARG A 127 11.43 1.38 -0.71
N CYS A 128 11.68 2.56 -0.12
CA CYS A 128 12.21 2.65 1.25
C CYS A 128 11.31 1.94 2.25
N GLY A 129 10.01 2.24 2.21
CA GLY A 129 9.03 1.64 3.13
C GLY A 129 8.90 0.13 2.98
N TYR A 130 8.83 -0.37 1.74
CA TYR A 130 8.77 -1.82 1.49
C TYR A 130 10.03 -2.54 1.96
N ALA A 131 11.22 -2.01 1.64
CA ALA A 131 12.47 -2.59 2.09
C ALA A 131 12.54 -2.63 3.62
N PHE A 132 12.22 -1.52 4.28
CA PHE A 132 12.17 -1.45 5.73
C PHE A 132 11.21 -2.48 6.33
N ALA A 133 10.00 -2.57 5.81
CA ALA A 133 9.00 -3.51 6.30
C ALA A 133 9.43 -4.98 6.09
N LEU A 134 10.03 -5.30 4.95
CA LEU A 134 10.54 -6.63 4.67
C LEU A 134 11.72 -7.00 5.57
N ASP A 135 12.66 -6.08 5.79
CA ASP A 135 13.81 -6.27 6.68
C ASP A 135 13.37 -6.51 8.14
N HIS A 136 12.25 -5.88 8.56
CA HIS A 136 11.66 -6.07 9.90
C HIS A 136 10.69 -7.24 9.98
N GLY A 137 10.56 -8.05 8.92
CA GLY A 137 9.77 -9.29 8.94
C GLY A 137 8.26 -9.09 9.00
N TYR A 138 7.72 -8.01 8.43
CA TYR A 138 6.28 -7.87 8.24
C TYR A 138 5.77 -8.89 7.22
N THR A 139 4.60 -9.49 7.51
CA THR A 139 3.97 -10.49 6.64
C THR A 139 3.08 -9.89 5.57
N GLY A 140 2.62 -8.66 5.80
CA GLY A 140 1.84 -7.91 4.83
C GLY A 140 1.91 -6.41 5.09
N ILE A 141 1.71 -5.65 4.03
CA ILE A 141 1.89 -4.20 3.99
C ILE A 141 0.65 -3.59 3.35
N VAL A 142 0.09 -2.57 3.99
CA VAL A 142 -0.96 -1.72 3.42
C VAL A 142 -0.35 -0.35 3.11
N THR A 143 -0.58 0.20 1.93
CA THR A 143 -0.16 1.56 1.57
C THR A 143 -1.38 2.46 1.47
N ILE A 144 -1.32 3.64 2.07
CA ILE A 144 -2.36 4.69 2.01
C ILE A 144 -1.68 6.05 1.85
N ASP A 145 -2.18 6.89 0.93
CA ASP A 145 -1.60 8.21 0.69
C ASP A 145 -1.87 9.18 1.86
N GLY A 146 -0.86 9.95 2.27
CA GLY A 146 -0.96 10.95 3.35
C GLY A 146 -1.91 12.12 3.08
N ASN A 147 -2.49 12.18 1.87
CA ASN A 147 -3.34 13.28 1.40
C ASN A 147 -4.80 13.25 1.93
N ASN A 148 -5.15 12.27 2.78
CA ASN A 148 -6.47 12.08 3.40
C ASN A 148 -7.65 11.92 2.43
N LYS A 149 -7.41 11.45 1.21
CA LYS A 149 -8.48 11.20 0.21
C LYS A 149 -9.07 9.80 0.31
N ASP A 150 -8.31 8.86 0.84
CA ASP A 150 -8.72 7.48 1.02
C ASP A 150 -9.44 7.27 2.35
N ASP A 151 -10.24 6.21 2.43
CA ASP A 151 -10.95 5.87 3.64
C ASP A 151 -10.16 4.86 4.49
N PRO A 152 -9.56 5.28 5.63
CA PRO A 152 -8.75 4.40 6.47
C PRO A 152 -9.55 3.24 7.10
N GLU A 153 -10.89 3.27 7.11
CA GLU A 153 -11.71 2.13 7.54
C GLU A 153 -11.45 0.86 6.71
N ALA A 154 -11.10 1.04 5.43
CA ALA A 154 -10.78 -0.08 4.55
C ALA A 154 -9.50 -0.83 4.95
N ILE A 155 -8.60 -0.25 5.76
CA ILE A 155 -7.37 -0.91 6.22
C ILE A 155 -7.69 -2.24 6.91
N ARG A 156 -8.69 -2.27 7.80
CA ARG A 156 -9.13 -3.50 8.48
C ARG A 156 -9.52 -4.60 7.48
N ARG A 157 -10.22 -4.22 6.43
CA ARG A 157 -10.64 -5.16 5.38
C ARG A 157 -9.45 -5.64 4.55
N PHE A 158 -8.48 -4.77 4.25
CA PHE A 158 -7.25 -5.12 3.54
C PHE A 158 -6.43 -6.14 4.33
N ILE A 159 -6.25 -5.91 5.63
CA ILE A 159 -5.55 -6.85 6.52
C ILE A 159 -6.28 -8.20 6.52
N LYS A 160 -7.60 -8.21 6.69
CA LYS A 160 -8.39 -9.44 6.64
C LYS A 160 -8.19 -10.21 5.32
N LYS A 161 -8.10 -9.52 4.18
CA LYS A 161 -7.84 -10.17 2.89
C LYS A 161 -6.42 -10.73 2.79
N LEU A 162 -5.42 -10.07 3.35
CA LEU A 162 -4.07 -10.62 3.46
C LEU A 162 -4.06 -11.89 4.33
N GLU A 163 -4.77 -11.91 5.46
CA GLU A 163 -4.94 -13.09 6.32
C GLU A 163 -5.67 -14.24 5.62
N GLU A 164 -6.62 -13.94 4.73
CA GLU A 164 -7.28 -14.93 3.87
C GLU A 164 -6.37 -15.47 2.75
N GLY A 165 -5.11 -15.01 2.68
CA GLY A 165 -4.10 -15.49 1.74
C GLY A 165 -4.09 -14.79 0.37
N PHE A 166 -4.71 -13.61 0.26
CA PHE A 166 -4.56 -12.79 -0.96
C PHE A 166 -3.21 -12.11 -0.96
N ASP A 167 -2.51 -12.18 -2.10
CA ASP A 167 -1.18 -11.60 -2.25
C ASP A 167 -1.21 -10.11 -2.65
N PHE A 168 -2.29 -9.66 -3.30
CA PHE A 168 -2.48 -8.27 -3.71
C PHE A 168 -3.94 -7.83 -3.56
N ILE A 169 -4.14 -6.67 -2.95
CA ILE A 169 -5.44 -6.02 -2.79
C ILE A 169 -5.32 -4.56 -3.23
N GLN A 170 -6.28 -4.07 -3.98
CA GLN A 170 -6.30 -2.66 -4.41
C GLN A 170 -7.67 -2.04 -4.17
N GLY A 171 -7.66 -0.81 -3.66
CA GLY A 171 -8.84 0.04 -3.63
C GLY A 171 -9.28 0.44 -5.04
N SER A 172 -10.57 0.59 -5.25
CA SER A 172 -11.13 1.10 -6.51
C SER A 172 -12.27 2.04 -6.27
N ARG A 173 -12.22 3.19 -6.95
CA ARG A 173 -13.29 4.20 -6.94
C ARG A 173 -14.47 3.82 -7.82
N PHE A 174 -14.29 2.88 -8.74
CA PHE A 174 -15.22 2.58 -9.85
C PHE A 174 -15.94 1.23 -9.70
N ILE A 175 -15.92 0.64 -8.53
CA ILE A 175 -16.73 -0.54 -8.19
C ILE A 175 -17.96 -0.13 -7.39
N HIS A 176 -18.93 -1.03 -7.24
CA HIS A 176 -20.12 -0.78 -6.43
C HIS A 176 -19.72 -0.38 -5.00
N GLY A 177 -20.23 0.76 -4.52
CA GLY A 177 -19.84 1.37 -3.24
C GLY A 177 -18.55 2.19 -3.26
N GLY A 178 -17.80 2.22 -4.38
CA GLY A 178 -16.67 3.12 -4.57
C GLY A 178 -17.12 4.56 -4.74
N LYS A 179 -16.37 5.53 -4.18
CA LYS A 179 -16.59 6.96 -4.39
C LYS A 179 -15.31 7.60 -4.88
N GLY A 180 -15.41 8.30 -6.02
CA GLY A 180 -14.39 9.21 -6.51
C GLY A 180 -14.87 10.63 -6.23
N GLU A 181 -14.30 11.32 -5.25
CA GLU A 181 -14.58 12.73 -5.03
C GLU A 181 -13.61 13.58 -5.83
N ASN A 182 -14.13 14.57 -6.56
CA ASN A 182 -13.34 15.54 -7.31
C ASN A 182 -12.38 14.94 -8.36
N THR A 183 -12.70 13.79 -8.96
CA THR A 183 -11.92 13.26 -10.08
C THR A 183 -12.32 14.04 -11.34
N PRO A 184 -11.37 14.71 -12.06
CA PRO A 184 -11.69 15.37 -13.32
C PRO A 184 -12.31 14.39 -14.32
N ILE A 185 -13.40 14.78 -14.97
CA ILE A 185 -14.20 13.92 -15.87
C ILE A 185 -13.32 13.26 -16.95
N LEU A 186 -12.40 14.02 -17.54
CA LEU A 186 -11.48 13.49 -18.55
C LEU A 186 -10.55 12.40 -18.01
N ARG A 187 -10.08 12.55 -16.76
CA ARG A 187 -9.25 11.54 -16.08
C ARG A 187 -10.07 10.29 -15.76
N GLU A 188 -11.29 10.44 -15.28
CA GLU A 188 -12.20 9.31 -15.02
C GLU A 188 -12.47 8.54 -16.30
N PHE A 189 -12.82 9.24 -17.39
CA PHE A 189 -13.01 8.63 -18.70
C PHE A 189 -11.78 7.86 -19.16
N SER A 190 -10.59 8.47 -19.11
CA SER A 190 -9.33 7.80 -19.47
C SER A 190 -9.07 6.52 -18.65
N ILE A 191 -9.32 6.55 -17.35
CA ILE A 191 -9.10 5.38 -16.49
C ILE A 191 -10.08 4.27 -16.84
N ARG A 192 -11.37 4.57 -16.96
CA ARG A 192 -12.44 3.57 -17.15
C ARG A 192 -12.47 2.96 -18.53
N PHE A 193 -12.20 3.77 -19.56
CA PHE A 193 -12.42 3.37 -20.97
C PHE A 193 -11.13 3.10 -21.76
N ILE A 194 -9.98 3.55 -21.27
CA ILE A 194 -8.69 3.34 -21.94
C ILE A 194 -7.74 2.54 -21.04
N HIS A 195 -7.37 3.08 -19.89
CA HIS A 195 -6.29 2.53 -19.07
C HIS A 195 -6.65 1.16 -18.46
N ALA A 196 -7.78 1.09 -17.77
CA ALA A 196 -8.20 -0.17 -17.13
C ALA A 196 -8.50 -1.28 -18.14
N PRO A 197 -9.19 -1.04 -19.29
CA PRO A 197 -9.35 -2.04 -20.33
C PRO A 197 -8.03 -2.52 -20.96
N CYS A 198 -7.11 -1.58 -21.29
CA CYS A 198 -5.80 -1.94 -21.85
C CYS A 198 -4.98 -2.81 -20.90
N LEU A 199 -4.93 -2.42 -19.63
CA LEU A 199 -4.26 -3.22 -18.59
C LEU A 199 -4.95 -4.56 -18.39
N SER A 200 -6.28 -4.60 -18.43
CA SER A 200 -7.05 -5.85 -18.31
C SER A 200 -6.72 -6.81 -19.44
N PHE A 201 -6.65 -6.31 -20.66
CA PHE A 201 -6.26 -7.12 -21.82
C PHE A 201 -4.82 -7.63 -21.72
N ALA A 202 -3.87 -6.75 -21.38
CA ALA A 202 -2.46 -7.07 -21.30
C ALA A 202 -2.12 -8.06 -20.17
N SER A 203 -2.83 -7.98 -19.03
CA SER A 203 -2.57 -8.82 -17.86
C SER A 203 -3.47 -10.06 -17.74
N GLY A 204 -4.48 -10.20 -18.60
CA GLY A 204 -5.52 -11.23 -18.47
C GLY A 204 -6.43 -11.04 -17.24
N PHE A 205 -6.49 -9.84 -16.70
CA PHE A 205 -7.04 -9.52 -15.42
C PHE A 205 -7.97 -8.29 -15.50
N LYS A 206 -9.12 -8.29 -14.81
CA LYS A 206 -10.07 -7.18 -14.87
C LYS A 206 -9.68 -6.04 -13.94
N TRP A 207 -8.97 -5.05 -14.45
CA TRP A 207 -8.72 -3.80 -13.76
C TRP A 207 -9.96 -2.91 -13.78
N THR A 208 -10.24 -2.26 -12.64
CA THR A 208 -11.32 -1.25 -12.55
C THR A 208 -10.79 0.14 -12.21
N ASP A 209 -9.65 0.22 -11.50
CA ASP A 209 -8.96 1.46 -11.21
C ASP A 209 -7.45 1.25 -11.23
N SER A 210 -6.78 1.73 -12.25
CA SER A 210 -5.34 1.55 -12.43
C SER A 210 -4.48 2.57 -11.68
N THR A 211 -5.11 3.64 -11.15
CA THR A 211 -4.38 4.80 -10.60
C THR A 211 -4.48 4.96 -9.09
N GLN A 212 -5.22 4.07 -8.42
CA GLN A 212 -5.39 4.14 -6.97
C GLN A 212 -4.13 3.64 -6.25
N GLY A 213 -3.62 4.47 -5.32
CA GLY A 213 -2.45 4.18 -4.49
C GLY A 213 -2.75 3.36 -3.24
N PHE A 214 -4.03 3.29 -2.82
CA PHE A 214 -4.45 2.52 -1.66
C PHE A 214 -4.46 1.02 -1.99
N ARG A 215 -3.43 0.31 -1.50
CA ARG A 215 -3.14 -1.09 -1.86
C ARG A 215 -2.66 -1.88 -0.66
N ALA A 216 -2.74 -3.20 -0.76
CA ALA A 216 -2.05 -4.08 0.17
C ALA A 216 -1.31 -5.19 -0.58
N TYR A 217 -0.22 -5.64 0.02
CA TYR A 217 0.70 -6.62 -0.53
C TYR A 217 1.08 -7.64 0.53
N SER A 218 1.09 -8.91 0.19
CA SER A 218 1.75 -9.93 1.02
C SER A 218 3.27 -9.81 0.92
N ARG A 219 3.97 -10.22 1.97
CA ARG A 219 5.43 -10.40 1.91
C ARG A 219 5.84 -11.28 0.74
N LYS A 220 5.13 -12.40 0.55
CA LYS A 220 5.37 -13.36 -0.52
C LYS A 220 5.39 -12.71 -1.89
N MET A 221 4.43 -11.82 -2.18
CA MET A 221 4.39 -11.09 -3.45
C MET A 221 5.59 -10.16 -3.60
N LEU A 222 5.92 -9.38 -2.56
CA LEU A 222 6.97 -8.37 -2.65
C LEU A 222 8.38 -8.96 -2.82
N ILE A 223 8.63 -10.16 -2.29
CA ILE A 223 9.93 -10.84 -2.44
C ILE A 223 10.01 -11.71 -3.72
N ASP A 224 8.94 -11.82 -4.51
CA ASP A 224 8.99 -12.58 -5.76
C ASP A 224 9.96 -11.89 -6.74
N PRO A 225 11.04 -12.59 -7.20
CA PRO A 225 12.02 -12.00 -8.08
C PRO A 225 11.47 -11.62 -9.47
N LYS A 226 10.26 -12.03 -9.81
CA LYS A 226 9.55 -11.64 -11.03
C LYS A 226 8.84 -10.30 -10.91
N ILE A 227 8.69 -9.78 -9.69
CA ILE A 227 8.07 -8.48 -9.45
C ILE A 227 9.19 -7.44 -9.38
N ALA A 228 9.24 -6.58 -10.40
CA ALA A 228 10.12 -5.42 -10.38
C ALA A 228 9.43 -4.29 -9.58
N LEU A 229 10.07 -3.84 -8.52
CA LEU A 229 9.65 -2.70 -7.72
C LEU A 229 10.43 -1.44 -8.07
#